data_11aebfdb7ea98b24f230876b8bcbc289
#
_entry.id   11aebfdb7ea98b24f230876b8bcbc289
#
_cell.length_a   1.000
_cell.length_b   1.000
_cell.length_c   1.000
_cell.angle_alpha   90.00
_cell.angle_beta   90.00
_cell.angle_gamma   90.00
#
_symmetry.space_group_name_H-M   'P 1'
#
loop_
_entity.id
_entity.type
_entity.pdbx_description
1 polymer ?
#
loop_
_entity_poly.entity_id
_entity_poly.type
_entity_poly.pdbx_seq_one_letter_code
_entity_poly.pdbx_strand_id
1 'polypeptide(L)'
;MQSSRFLHHSGFTLLEVLLATALFAVSSTALVQVVLNTLSAVNAQATWSSDTVDQAFVIDQIAAIDDRDRFEAGGTLTSPSGQVVHWSTRNEPTDIIDLHAVEVRLEWQPFEQRPARELLQKHYWYRPWLSEPSERAARIAAKKIELALP
;
A
#
# COMPACT_ATOMS: atom_id res chain seq x y z
N MET A 1 -53.98 -65.69 -4.24
CA MET A 1 -54.11 -64.44 -3.48
C MET A 1 -52.98 -63.53 -3.91
N GLN A 2 -53.26 -62.61 -4.85
CA GLN A 2 -52.26 -61.59 -5.32
C GLN A 2 -52.58 -60.27 -4.61
N SER A 3 -51.66 -59.82 -3.75
CA SER A 3 -51.73 -58.49 -3.10
C SER A 3 -51.22 -57.43 -4.06
N SER A 4 -52.11 -56.65 -4.64
CA SER A 4 -51.82 -55.46 -5.41
C SER A 4 -51.29 -54.40 -4.48
N ARG A 5 -50.00 -54.12 -4.54
CA ARG A 5 -49.39 -52.92 -3.91
C ARG A 5 -49.75 -51.66 -4.73
N PHE A 6 -50.69 -50.88 -4.23
CA PHE A 6 -50.96 -49.55 -4.74
C PHE A 6 -49.75 -48.64 -4.43
N LEU A 7 -48.98 -48.32 -5.47
CA LEU A 7 -47.97 -47.27 -5.38
C LEU A 7 -48.71 -45.94 -5.27
N HIS A 8 -48.73 -45.37 -4.08
CA HIS A 8 -49.14 -43.98 -3.89
C HIS A 8 -48.15 -43.08 -4.61
N HIS A 9 -48.50 -42.57 -5.77
CA HIS A 9 -47.83 -41.46 -6.40
C HIS A 9 -48.33 -40.20 -5.70
N SER A 10 -47.57 -39.71 -4.71
CA SER A 10 -47.80 -38.40 -4.15
C SER A 10 -47.35 -37.37 -5.20
N GLY A 11 -48.31 -36.78 -5.91
CA GLY A 11 -48.06 -35.66 -6.80
C GLY A 11 -47.57 -34.45 -6.01
N PHE A 12 -46.56 -33.76 -6.54
CA PHE A 12 -46.08 -32.50 -5.98
C PHE A 12 -47.26 -31.50 -5.85
N THR A 13 -47.44 -30.96 -4.65
CA THR A 13 -48.46 -29.94 -4.43
C THR A 13 -47.97 -28.61 -4.98
N LEU A 14 -48.89 -27.76 -5.47
CA LEU A 14 -48.54 -26.42 -5.99
C LEU A 14 -47.80 -25.59 -4.94
N LEU A 15 -48.10 -25.78 -3.68
CA LEU A 15 -47.43 -25.13 -2.54
C LEU A 15 -45.94 -25.54 -2.42
N GLU A 16 -45.66 -26.82 -2.64
CA GLU A 16 -44.28 -27.36 -2.57
C GLU A 16 -43.38 -26.79 -3.69
N VAL A 17 -43.95 -26.65 -4.89
CA VAL A 17 -43.27 -26.02 -6.01
C VAL A 17 -43.00 -24.51 -5.75
N LEU A 18 -43.98 -23.80 -5.19
CA LEU A 18 -43.81 -22.41 -4.81
C LEU A 18 -42.75 -22.21 -3.71
N LEU A 19 -42.76 -23.09 -2.70
CA LEU A 19 -41.75 -23.04 -1.63
C LEU A 19 -40.35 -23.34 -2.17
N ALA A 20 -40.22 -24.35 -3.02
CA ALA A 20 -38.95 -24.73 -3.60
C ALA A 20 -38.37 -23.60 -4.48
N THR A 21 -39.22 -22.95 -5.30
CA THR A 21 -38.79 -21.83 -6.12
C THR A 21 -38.42 -20.60 -5.29
N ALA A 22 -39.15 -20.29 -4.22
CA ALA A 22 -38.80 -19.20 -3.32
C ALA A 22 -37.47 -19.45 -2.61
N LEU A 23 -37.22 -20.65 -2.09
CA LEU A 23 -35.94 -21.04 -1.47
C LEU A 23 -34.78 -20.97 -2.47
N PHE A 24 -35.02 -21.44 -3.70
CA PHE A 24 -34.03 -21.37 -4.77
C PHE A 24 -33.66 -19.89 -5.12
N ALA A 25 -34.65 -19.01 -5.21
CA ALA A 25 -34.40 -17.58 -5.50
C ALA A 25 -33.58 -16.91 -4.38
N VAL A 26 -33.92 -17.19 -3.11
CA VAL A 26 -33.17 -16.65 -1.96
C VAL A 26 -31.72 -17.19 -1.94
N SER A 27 -31.55 -18.49 -2.17
CA SER A 27 -30.24 -19.14 -2.19
C SER A 27 -29.37 -18.58 -3.34
N SER A 28 -29.95 -18.36 -4.52
CA SER A 28 -29.25 -17.80 -5.68
C SER A 28 -28.79 -16.37 -5.43
N THR A 29 -29.64 -15.54 -4.83
CA THR A 29 -29.26 -14.15 -4.47
C THR A 29 -28.15 -14.12 -3.43
N ALA A 30 -28.20 -14.96 -2.42
CA ALA A 30 -27.13 -15.07 -1.42
C ALA A 30 -25.80 -15.49 -2.06
N LEU A 31 -25.83 -16.46 -2.98
CA LEU A 31 -24.63 -16.91 -3.67
C LEU A 31 -23.99 -15.79 -4.53
N VAL A 32 -24.83 -15.05 -5.27
CA VAL A 32 -24.36 -13.91 -6.07
C VAL A 32 -23.71 -12.84 -5.18
N GLN A 33 -24.31 -12.53 -4.04
CA GLN A 33 -23.72 -11.56 -3.10
C GLN A 33 -22.36 -12.01 -2.55
N VAL A 34 -22.21 -13.30 -2.21
CA VAL A 34 -20.92 -13.85 -1.76
C VAL A 34 -19.86 -13.71 -2.84
N VAL A 35 -20.19 -14.01 -4.10
CA VAL A 35 -19.25 -13.89 -5.23
C VAL A 35 -18.83 -12.42 -5.43
N LEU A 36 -19.78 -11.49 -5.42
CA LEU A 36 -19.49 -10.06 -5.57
C LEU A 36 -18.61 -9.53 -4.44
N ASN A 37 -18.89 -9.91 -3.20
CA ASN A 37 -18.08 -9.52 -2.05
C ASN A 37 -16.66 -10.08 -2.13
N THR A 38 -16.53 -11.34 -2.57
CA THR A 38 -15.22 -11.97 -2.76
C THR A 38 -14.40 -11.27 -3.85
N LEU A 39 -15.03 -10.97 -4.99
CA LEU A 39 -14.36 -10.22 -6.07
C LEU A 39 -13.93 -8.83 -5.63
N SER A 40 -14.77 -8.12 -4.88
CA SER A 40 -14.43 -6.81 -4.32
C SER A 40 -13.25 -6.89 -3.36
N ALA A 41 -13.21 -7.90 -2.49
CA ALA A 41 -12.10 -8.11 -1.56
C ALA A 41 -10.79 -8.45 -2.28
N VAL A 42 -10.83 -9.31 -3.30
CA VAL A 42 -9.65 -9.66 -4.13
C VAL A 42 -9.13 -8.44 -4.87
N ASN A 43 -10.00 -7.63 -5.47
CA ASN A 43 -9.60 -6.41 -6.16
C ASN A 43 -9.00 -5.39 -5.20
N ALA A 44 -9.57 -5.20 -4.01
CA ALA A 44 -9.02 -4.32 -2.99
C ALA A 44 -7.62 -4.78 -2.55
N GLN A 45 -7.43 -6.09 -2.34
CA GLN A 45 -6.13 -6.65 -1.96
C GLN A 45 -5.08 -6.50 -3.07
N ALA A 46 -5.46 -6.68 -4.34
CA ALA A 46 -4.57 -6.49 -5.48
C ALA A 46 -4.11 -5.03 -5.60
N THR A 47 -5.03 -4.08 -5.41
CA THR A 47 -4.71 -2.63 -5.41
C THR A 47 -3.77 -2.28 -4.25
N TRP A 48 -4.04 -2.78 -3.06
CA TRP A 48 -3.19 -2.55 -1.87
C TRP A 48 -1.76 -3.08 -2.06
N SER A 49 -1.63 -4.29 -2.61
CA SER A 49 -0.33 -4.90 -2.90
C SER A 49 0.47 -4.07 -3.91
N SER A 50 -0.18 -3.63 -4.99
CA SER A 50 0.42 -2.78 -6.00
C SER A 50 0.87 -1.43 -5.45
N ASP A 51 0.05 -0.79 -4.62
CA ASP A 51 0.36 0.50 -4.00
C ASP A 51 1.58 0.43 -3.09
N THR A 52 1.71 -0.66 -2.33
CA THR A 52 2.86 -0.89 -1.44
C THR A 52 4.14 -1.10 -2.24
N VAL A 53 4.08 -1.85 -3.35
CA VAL A 53 5.22 -2.08 -4.24
C VAL A 53 5.66 -0.77 -4.91
N ASP A 54 4.72 0.01 -5.44
CA ASP A 54 4.99 1.31 -6.05
C ASP A 54 5.67 2.27 -5.06
N GLN A 55 5.14 2.34 -3.84
CA GLN A 55 5.70 3.17 -2.78
C GLN A 55 7.12 2.75 -2.40
N ALA A 56 7.34 1.46 -2.17
CA ALA A 56 8.66 0.93 -1.82
C ALA A 56 9.68 1.23 -2.92
N PHE A 57 9.29 1.01 -4.18
CA PHE A 57 10.14 1.31 -5.34
C PHE A 57 10.53 2.79 -5.39
N VAL A 58 9.56 3.71 -5.24
CA VAL A 58 9.83 5.16 -5.30
C VAL A 58 10.75 5.60 -4.16
N ILE A 59 10.50 5.13 -2.94
CA ILE A 59 11.35 5.42 -1.78
C ILE A 59 12.78 4.89 -2.00
N ASP A 60 12.92 3.69 -2.57
CA ASP A 60 14.22 3.09 -2.85
C ASP A 60 15.00 3.89 -3.90
N GLN A 61 14.32 4.36 -4.96
CA GLN A 61 14.91 5.25 -5.96
C GLN A 61 15.38 6.59 -5.38
N ILE A 62 14.58 7.19 -4.49
CA ILE A 62 14.97 8.43 -3.78
C ILE A 62 16.14 8.15 -2.83
N ALA A 63 16.10 7.02 -2.13
CA ALA A 63 17.17 6.59 -1.26
C ALA A 63 18.49 6.31 -2.00
N ALA A 64 18.47 5.99 -3.27
CA ALA A 64 19.64 5.78 -4.10
C ALA A 64 20.30 7.09 -4.61
N ILE A 65 19.65 8.25 -4.44
CA ILE A 65 20.23 9.54 -4.84
C ILE A 65 21.39 9.89 -3.91
N ASP A 66 22.55 10.17 -4.47
CA ASP A 66 23.78 10.54 -3.77
C ASP A 66 24.22 11.98 -4.05
N ASP A 67 23.45 12.73 -4.82
CA ASP A 67 23.66 14.14 -5.18
C ASP A 67 22.74 15.04 -4.36
N ARG A 68 23.33 16.02 -3.65
CA ARG A 68 22.61 16.93 -2.75
C ARG A 68 21.61 17.80 -3.49
N ASP A 69 22.06 18.42 -4.60
CA ASP A 69 21.24 19.39 -5.31
C ASP A 69 20.00 18.70 -5.90
N ARG A 70 20.19 17.51 -6.45
CA ARG A 70 19.11 16.68 -6.98
C ARG A 70 18.14 16.20 -5.88
N PHE A 71 18.69 15.86 -4.71
CA PHE A 71 17.91 15.38 -3.58
C PHE A 71 17.05 16.50 -2.98
N GLU A 72 17.60 17.71 -2.83
CA GLU A 72 16.89 18.88 -2.30
C GLU A 72 15.90 19.48 -3.32
N ALA A 73 16.22 19.43 -4.62
CA ALA A 73 15.33 19.91 -5.67
C ALA A 73 14.06 19.07 -5.82
N GLY A 74 14.10 17.79 -5.41
CA GLY A 74 13.02 16.86 -5.68
C GLY A 74 12.94 16.45 -7.15
N GLY A 75 11.83 15.85 -7.56
CA GLY A 75 11.67 15.43 -8.94
C GLY A 75 10.43 14.62 -9.22
N THR A 76 10.50 13.92 -10.35
CA THR A 76 9.41 13.08 -10.82
C THR A 76 9.95 11.68 -11.14
N LEU A 77 9.21 10.65 -10.74
CA LEU A 77 9.49 9.25 -11.04
C LEU A 77 8.24 8.60 -11.61
N THR A 78 8.43 7.51 -12.34
CA THR A 78 7.32 6.65 -12.77
C THR A 78 7.39 5.36 -11.97
N SER A 79 6.30 5.02 -11.29
CA SER A 79 6.20 3.79 -10.52
C SER A 79 6.11 2.55 -11.42
N PRO A 80 6.33 1.34 -10.91
CA PRO A 80 6.16 0.11 -11.66
C PRO A 80 4.77 -0.07 -12.27
N SER A 81 3.74 0.49 -11.64
CA SER A 81 2.37 0.48 -12.18
C SER A 81 2.10 1.52 -13.26
N GLY A 82 3.09 2.36 -13.61
CA GLY A 82 2.97 3.42 -14.61
C GLY A 82 2.47 4.76 -14.07
N GLN A 83 2.15 4.88 -12.77
CA GLN A 83 1.77 6.18 -12.19
C GLN A 83 2.97 7.13 -12.11
N VAL A 84 2.72 8.38 -12.47
CA VAL A 84 3.70 9.46 -12.27
C VAL A 84 3.63 9.93 -10.82
N VAL A 85 4.80 10.03 -10.18
CA VAL A 85 4.95 10.41 -8.78
C VAL A 85 5.86 11.64 -8.72
N HIS A 86 5.34 12.76 -8.23
CA HIS A 86 6.16 13.90 -7.83
C HIS A 86 6.64 13.67 -6.41
N TRP A 87 7.91 13.88 -6.18
CA TRP A 87 8.49 13.74 -4.86
C TRP A 87 9.27 14.99 -4.46
N SER A 88 9.25 15.27 -3.17
CA SER A 88 10.07 16.30 -2.54
C SER A 88 10.57 15.80 -1.20
N THR A 89 11.71 16.35 -0.76
CA THR A 89 12.32 15.98 0.51
C THR A 89 12.52 17.21 1.38
N ARG A 90 12.38 17.03 2.67
CA ARG A 90 12.79 17.98 3.70
C ARG A 90 13.76 17.29 4.64
N ASN A 91 14.94 17.85 4.77
CA ASN A 91 16.02 17.29 5.54
C ASN A 91 16.18 18.02 6.88
N GLU A 92 16.31 17.27 7.97
CA GLU A 92 16.61 17.79 9.30
C GLU A 92 17.79 16.99 9.90
N PRO A 93 18.88 17.64 10.33
CA PRO A 93 19.97 16.94 11.00
C PRO A 93 19.50 16.38 12.34
N THR A 94 20.05 15.24 12.73
CA THR A 94 19.81 14.64 14.06
C THR A 94 21.02 14.87 14.97
N ASP A 95 20.91 14.41 16.23
CA ASP A 95 22.04 14.43 17.18
C ASP A 95 23.15 13.44 16.80
N ILE A 96 22.86 12.48 15.94
CA ILE A 96 23.83 11.52 15.42
C ILE A 96 24.48 12.10 14.17
N ILE A 97 25.81 12.11 14.15
CA ILE A 97 26.58 12.65 13.04
C ILE A 97 26.24 11.93 11.74
N ASP A 98 25.97 12.68 10.67
CA ASP A 98 25.62 12.20 9.33
C ASP A 98 24.28 11.40 9.24
N LEU A 99 23.55 11.27 10.34
CA LEU A 99 22.19 10.73 10.33
C LEU A 99 21.19 11.87 10.21
N HIS A 100 20.39 11.84 9.18
CA HIS A 100 19.39 12.85 8.88
C HIS A 100 17.99 12.27 8.99
N ALA A 101 17.07 13.03 9.60
CA ALA A 101 15.65 12.78 9.52
C ALA A 101 15.14 13.43 8.23
N VAL A 102 14.76 12.60 7.28
CA VAL A 102 14.29 13.04 5.96
C VAL A 102 12.79 12.80 5.87
N GLU A 103 12.05 13.86 5.71
CA GLU A 103 10.63 13.81 5.40
C GLU A 103 10.48 13.76 3.88
N VAL A 104 9.88 12.68 3.39
CA VAL A 104 9.63 12.47 1.96
C VAL A 104 8.14 12.64 1.71
N ARG A 105 7.79 13.57 0.83
CA ARG A 105 6.44 13.78 0.32
C ARG A 105 6.35 13.18 -1.06
N LEU A 106 5.35 12.33 -1.26
CA LEU A 106 5.04 11.67 -2.53
C LEU A 106 3.65 12.06 -2.97
N GLU A 107 3.53 12.58 -4.19
CA GLU A 107 2.26 12.98 -4.80
C GLU A 107 2.06 12.18 -6.09
N TRP A 108 1.14 11.20 -6.05
CA TRP A 108 0.78 10.39 -7.21
C TRP A 108 -0.23 11.12 -8.08
N GLN A 109 0.05 11.21 -9.37
CA GLN A 109 -0.90 11.72 -10.35
C GLN A 109 -1.97 10.67 -10.63
N PRO A 110 -3.20 11.11 -10.98
CA PRO A 110 -4.25 10.18 -11.41
C PRO A 110 -3.77 9.38 -12.63
N PHE A 111 -4.03 8.08 -12.62
CA PHE A 111 -3.69 7.20 -13.73
C PHE A 111 -4.70 6.07 -13.85
N GLU A 112 -5.31 5.89 -15.03
CA GLU A 112 -6.39 4.93 -15.27
C GLU A 112 -7.53 5.08 -14.25
N GLN A 113 -7.79 4.04 -13.43
CA GLN A 113 -8.81 4.04 -12.39
C GLN A 113 -8.26 4.41 -10.99
N ARG A 114 -6.96 4.79 -10.90
CA ARG A 114 -6.31 5.17 -9.64
C ARG A 114 -6.43 6.67 -9.43
N PRO A 115 -6.97 7.12 -8.29
CA PRO A 115 -7.05 8.52 -7.97
C PRO A 115 -5.68 9.11 -7.61
N ALA A 116 -5.59 10.44 -7.64
CA ALA A 116 -4.48 11.15 -7.04
C ALA A 116 -4.41 10.82 -5.53
N ARG A 117 -3.21 10.71 -5.01
CA ARG A 117 -2.97 10.52 -3.58
C ARG A 117 -1.68 11.19 -3.15
N GLU A 118 -1.62 11.56 -1.89
CA GLU A 118 -0.44 12.13 -1.25
C GLU A 118 -0.03 11.23 -0.09
N LEU A 119 1.27 11.09 0.12
CA LEU A 119 1.84 10.37 1.24
C LEU A 119 3.03 11.15 1.80
N LEU A 120 3.07 11.30 3.11
CA LEU A 120 4.17 11.90 3.83
C LEU A 120 4.79 10.85 4.73
N GLN A 121 6.10 10.63 4.59
CA GLN A 121 6.84 9.65 5.38
C GLN A 121 8.14 10.23 5.91
N LYS A 122 8.49 9.86 7.14
CA LYS A 122 9.75 10.22 7.77
C LYS A 122 10.67 9.02 7.82
N HIS A 123 11.87 9.20 7.26
CA HIS A 123 12.93 8.21 7.24
C HIS A 123 14.17 8.74 7.96
N TYR A 124 15.01 7.82 8.48
CA TYR A 124 16.30 8.17 9.04
C TYR A 124 17.38 7.57 8.15
N TRP A 125 18.09 8.45 7.43
CA TRP A 125 19.10 8.03 6.47
C TRP A 125 20.48 8.53 6.85
N TYR A 126 21.47 7.66 6.76
CA TYR A 126 22.88 8.04 6.89
C TYR A 126 23.34 8.68 5.60
N ARG A 127 23.57 10.00 5.63
CA ARG A 127 23.87 10.83 4.46
C ARG A 127 25.00 11.81 4.75
N PRO A 128 26.28 11.39 4.72
CA PRO A 128 27.40 12.27 5.01
C PRO A 128 27.50 13.49 4.11
N TRP A 129 27.02 13.37 2.87
CA TRP A 129 27.05 14.43 1.87
C TRP A 129 25.97 15.52 2.08
N LEU A 130 24.98 15.30 2.93
CA LEU A 130 24.02 16.32 3.37
C LEU A 130 24.59 17.21 4.47
N SER A 131 25.62 16.75 5.19
CA SER A 131 26.25 17.53 6.26
C SER A 131 27.22 18.53 5.69
N GLU A 132 27.17 19.78 6.18
CA GLU A 132 28.21 20.77 5.85
C GLU A 132 29.57 20.31 6.41
N PRO A 133 30.66 20.33 5.61
CA PRO A 133 31.96 19.80 6.05
C PRO A 133 32.49 20.45 7.33
N SER A 134 32.26 21.76 7.52
CA SER A 134 32.68 22.50 8.71
C SER A 134 31.90 22.11 9.96
N GLU A 135 30.56 21.96 9.84
CA GLU A 135 29.70 21.52 10.93
C GLU A 135 30.00 20.07 11.32
N ARG A 136 30.20 19.23 10.32
CA ARG A 136 30.59 17.83 10.53
C ARG A 136 31.89 17.72 11.32
N ALA A 137 32.92 18.49 10.93
CA ALA A 137 34.22 18.50 11.63
C ALA A 137 34.08 18.99 13.07
N ALA A 138 33.28 20.03 13.31
CA ALA A 138 33.01 20.57 14.65
C ALA A 138 32.29 19.56 15.54
N ARG A 139 31.26 18.86 15.01
CA ARG A 139 30.52 17.83 15.75
C ARG A 139 31.40 16.62 16.10
N ILE A 140 32.27 16.19 15.16
CA ILE A 140 33.23 15.10 15.42
C ILE A 140 34.21 15.51 16.53
N ALA A 141 34.72 16.73 16.50
CA ALA A 141 35.65 17.24 17.53
C ALA A 141 34.98 17.30 18.90
N ALA A 142 33.74 17.83 18.99
CA ALA A 142 32.96 17.89 20.23
C ALA A 142 32.71 16.50 20.79
N LYS A 143 32.34 15.54 19.96
CA LYS A 143 32.08 14.16 20.42
C LYS A 143 33.36 13.44 20.89
N LYS A 144 34.51 13.70 20.28
CA LYS A 144 35.80 13.20 20.76
C LYS A 144 36.14 13.73 22.12
N ILE A 145 35.88 15.02 22.41
CA ILE A 145 36.11 15.64 23.72
C ILE A 145 35.20 14.99 24.77
N GLU A 146 33.91 14.82 24.46
CA GLU A 146 32.93 14.18 25.33
C GLU A 146 33.35 12.76 25.72
N LEU A 147 33.84 11.97 24.75
CA LEU A 147 34.29 10.58 24.95
C LEU A 147 35.65 10.48 25.66
N ALA A 148 36.44 11.55 25.67
CA ALA A 148 37.74 11.59 26.32
C ALA A 148 37.68 12.06 27.78
N LEU A 149 36.52 12.55 28.23
CA LEU A 149 36.29 12.92 29.64
C LEU A 149 35.98 11.63 30.45
N PRO A 150 36.68 11.33 31.56
CA PRO A 150 36.50 10.12 32.38
C PRO A 150 35.15 10.12 33.13
#